data_27d190db3b98c4b89cf27a12b8c2a542
#
_entry.id   27d190db3b98c4b89cf27a12b8c2a542
#
_cell.length_a   1.000
_cell.length_b   1.000
_cell.length_c   1.000
_cell.angle_alpha   90.00
_cell.angle_beta   90.00
_cell.angle_gamma   90.00
#
_symmetry.space_group_name_H-M   'P 1'
#
loop_
_entity.id
_entity.type
_entity.pdbx_description
1 polymer ?
#
loop_
_entity_poly.entity_id
_entity_poly.type
_entity_poly.pdbx_seq_one_letter_code
_entity_poly.pdbx_strand_id
1 'polypeptide(L)'
;MKSIIGKKLVRSTIVIIISLFLIVKPAFAALDYTKEDLRESDFSGQDLSGSTFNKTNLRSSNLSNTNLQRVSFFGANLESANLENADLTNAVVDSARLTRANLHNAILEGAFATNTKFEGANIEGADFTDVLLRKDVEDKLCAVAKGTNPVTGRDTRETLYCP
;
A
#
# COMPACT_ATOMS: atom_id res chain seq x y z
N MET A 1 60.09 -9.33 -59.27
CA MET A 1 58.77 -9.99 -59.45
C MET A 1 58.27 -10.49 -58.13
N LYS A 2 57.03 -10.20 -57.85
CA LYS A 2 56.17 -10.61 -56.71
C LYS A 2 56.43 -9.95 -55.36
N SER A 3 55.63 -8.90 -55.17
CA SER A 3 55.25 -8.24 -53.94
C SER A 3 54.57 -9.23 -52.95
N ILE A 4 55.00 -9.19 -51.69
CA ILE A 4 54.29 -9.83 -50.60
C ILE A 4 53.81 -8.71 -49.70
N ILE A 5 52.49 -8.47 -49.77
CA ILE A 5 51.75 -7.49 -48.98
C ILE A 5 51.62 -8.00 -47.55
N GLY A 6 52.26 -7.32 -46.61
CA GLY A 6 52.10 -7.58 -45.17
C GLY A 6 50.71 -7.14 -44.66
N LYS A 7 49.93 -8.09 -44.24
CA LYS A 7 48.66 -7.81 -43.54
C LYS A 7 48.97 -7.25 -42.15
N LYS A 8 48.73 -5.94 -41.96
CA LYS A 8 48.68 -5.34 -40.63
C LYS A 8 47.43 -5.82 -39.90
N LEU A 9 47.68 -6.54 -38.84
CA LEU A 9 46.63 -6.94 -37.89
C LEU A 9 46.20 -5.70 -37.10
N VAL A 10 45.04 -5.15 -37.43
CA VAL A 10 44.41 -4.09 -36.64
C VAL A 10 43.81 -4.76 -35.41
N ARG A 11 44.48 -4.63 -34.28
CA ARG A 11 43.89 -4.99 -32.99
C ARG A 11 42.77 -3.96 -32.66
N SER A 12 41.52 -4.36 -32.92
CA SER A 12 40.36 -3.61 -32.51
C SER A 12 40.23 -3.75 -30.98
N THR A 13 40.58 -2.71 -30.27
CA THR A 13 40.33 -2.60 -28.83
C THR A 13 38.84 -2.33 -28.69
N ILE A 14 38.09 -3.38 -28.37
CA ILE A 14 36.69 -3.23 -28.00
C ILE A 14 36.68 -2.54 -26.62
N VAL A 15 36.44 -1.24 -26.61
CA VAL A 15 36.13 -0.50 -25.39
C VAL A 15 34.70 -0.89 -24.99
N ILE A 16 34.59 -1.81 -24.04
CA ILE A 16 33.32 -2.13 -23.41
C ILE A 16 32.97 -0.92 -22.54
N ILE A 17 32.16 -0.01 -23.09
CA ILE A 17 31.50 1.02 -22.30
C ILE A 17 30.44 0.29 -21.50
N ILE A 18 30.76 -0.07 -20.25
CA ILE A 18 29.78 -0.45 -19.24
C ILE A 18 29.06 0.84 -18.93
N SER A 19 27.99 1.13 -19.69
CA SER A 19 27.04 2.15 -19.28
C SER A 19 26.38 1.67 -17.99
N LEU A 20 26.83 2.28 -16.89
CA LEU A 20 26.16 2.15 -15.60
C LEU A 20 24.75 2.73 -15.78
N PHE A 21 23.81 1.88 -16.19
CA PHE A 21 22.39 2.23 -16.09
C PHE A 21 22.10 2.39 -14.60
N LEU A 22 22.25 3.61 -14.10
CA LEU A 22 21.56 4.06 -12.92
C LEU A 22 20.09 3.80 -13.22
N ILE A 23 19.55 2.71 -12.67
CA ILE A 23 18.11 2.48 -12.59
C ILE A 23 17.60 3.56 -11.64
N VAL A 24 17.40 4.76 -12.18
CA VAL A 24 16.60 5.78 -11.55
C VAL A 24 15.21 5.18 -11.55
N LYS A 25 14.80 4.60 -10.39
CA LYS A 25 13.39 4.25 -10.21
C LYS A 25 12.61 5.54 -10.47
N PRO A 26 11.67 5.55 -11.43
CA PRO A 26 10.84 6.72 -11.61
C PRO A 26 10.23 7.04 -10.24
N ALA A 27 10.41 8.27 -9.76
CA ALA A 27 9.64 8.74 -8.63
C ALA A 27 8.18 8.64 -9.10
N PHE A 28 7.43 7.66 -8.55
CA PHE A 28 6.01 7.60 -8.81
C PHE A 28 5.43 8.92 -8.30
N ALA A 29 4.96 9.75 -9.23
CA ALA A 29 4.24 10.95 -8.85
C ALA A 29 2.99 10.50 -8.10
N ALA A 30 2.76 11.08 -6.93
CA ALA A 30 1.54 10.86 -6.19
C ALA A 30 0.34 11.16 -7.10
N LEU A 31 -0.56 10.18 -7.26
CA LEU A 31 -1.71 10.28 -8.13
C LEU A 31 -2.90 10.91 -7.38
N ASP A 32 -3.70 11.69 -8.06
CA ASP A 32 -4.91 12.30 -7.47
C ASP A 32 -6.17 11.73 -8.12
N TYR A 33 -6.92 10.99 -7.33
CA TYR A 33 -8.19 10.36 -7.68
C TYR A 33 -9.37 10.99 -6.89
N THR A 34 -9.21 12.22 -6.43
CA THR A 34 -10.24 12.89 -5.61
C THR A 34 -11.60 12.92 -6.30
N LYS A 35 -12.63 12.38 -5.61
CA LYS A 35 -14.03 12.30 -6.06
C LYS A 35 -14.28 11.40 -7.28
N GLU A 36 -13.31 10.60 -7.69
CA GLU A 36 -13.49 9.65 -8.78
C GLU A 36 -14.43 8.49 -8.39
N ASP A 37 -15.06 7.88 -9.38
CA ASP A 37 -15.82 6.63 -9.21
C ASP A 37 -14.98 5.46 -9.71
N LEU A 38 -14.34 4.76 -8.76
CA LEU A 38 -13.40 3.66 -8.98
C LEU A 38 -13.94 2.36 -8.36
N ARG A 39 -15.26 2.18 -8.37
CA ARG A 39 -15.88 0.93 -7.91
C ARG A 39 -15.34 -0.25 -8.70
N GLU A 40 -15.12 -1.36 -7.99
CA GLU A 40 -14.67 -2.61 -8.58
C GLU A 40 -13.34 -2.53 -9.35
N SER A 41 -12.61 -1.43 -9.23
CA SER A 41 -11.29 -1.26 -9.87
C SER A 41 -10.25 -2.16 -9.21
N ASP A 42 -9.27 -2.60 -10.00
CA ASP A 42 -8.15 -3.42 -9.53
C ASP A 42 -6.85 -2.59 -9.47
N PHE A 43 -6.36 -2.39 -8.25
CA PHE A 43 -5.10 -1.75 -7.91
C PHE A 43 -4.14 -2.72 -7.22
N SER A 44 -4.42 -4.02 -7.22
CA SER A 44 -3.64 -4.99 -6.46
C SER A 44 -2.15 -4.95 -6.81
N GLY A 45 -1.31 -5.03 -5.78
CA GLY A 45 0.14 -5.07 -5.90
C GLY A 45 0.80 -3.78 -6.40
N GLN A 46 0.06 -2.68 -6.57
CA GLN A 46 0.61 -1.42 -7.04
C GLN A 46 1.29 -0.63 -5.92
N ASP A 47 2.20 0.27 -6.29
CA ASP A 47 2.71 1.31 -5.41
C ASP A 47 1.91 2.60 -5.64
N LEU A 48 1.02 2.91 -4.70
CA LEU A 48 0.17 4.11 -4.68
C LEU A 48 0.56 5.05 -3.53
N SER A 49 1.77 4.88 -2.98
CA SER A 49 2.20 5.65 -1.82
C SER A 49 2.09 7.16 -2.05
N GLY A 50 1.58 7.87 -1.04
CA GLY A 50 1.35 9.31 -1.09
C GLY A 50 0.22 9.78 -2.01
N SER A 51 -0.48 8.88 -2.70
CA SER A 51 -1.60 9.24 -3.58
C SER A 51 -2.83 9.73 -2.80
N THR A 52 -3.74 10.39 -3.49
CA THR A 52 -4.95 11.00 -2.90
C THR A 52 -6.20 10.35 -3.48
N PHE A 53 -7.05 9.80 -2.60
CA PHE A 53 -8.35 9.21 -2.89
C PHE A 53 -9.47 9.91 -2.08
N ASN A 54 -9.37 11.20 -1.88
CA ASN A 54 -10.33 11.95 -1.05
C ASN A 54 -11.74 11.91 -1.64
N LYS A 55 -12.71 11.42 -0.86
CA LYS A 55 -14.12 11.29 -1.26
C LYS A 55 -14.33 10.41 -2.51
N THR A 56 -13.36 9.57 -2.85
CA THR A 56 -13.42 8.63 -3.97
C THR A 56 -14.33 7.46 -3.61
N ASN A 57 -15.05 6.95 -4.60
CA ASN A 57 -15.85 5.74 -4.44
C ASN A 57 -15.04 4.52 -4.87
N LEU A 58 -14.51 3.78 -3.90
CA LEU A 58 -13.69 2.56 -4.07
C LEU A 58 -14.46 1.31 -3.61
N ARG A 59 -15.80 1.35 -3.62
CA ARG A 59 -16.61 0.22 -3.21
C ARG A 59 -16.25 -1.04 -4.00
N SER A 60 -16.02 -2.15 -3.28
CA SER A 60 -15.68 -3.45 -3.87
C SER A 60 -14.40 -3.45 -4.74
N SER A 61 -13.53 -2.43 -4.63
CA SER A 61 -12.25 -2.40 -5.31
C SER A 61 -11.26 -3.39 -4.69
N ASN A 62 -10.28 -3.80 -5.49
CA ASN A 62 -9.18 -4.64 -5.05
C ASN A 62 -7.91 -3.79 -4.83
N LEU A 63 -7.51 -3.64 -3.58
CA LEU A 63 -6.31 -2.94 -3.11
C LEU A 63 -5.37 -3.92 -2.37
N SER A 64 -5.50 -5.22 -2.61
CA SER A 64 -4.68 -6.22 -1.92
C SER A 64 -3.20 -6.11 -2.29
N ASN A 65 -2.32 -6.35 -1.32
CA ASN A 65 -0.86 -6.30 -1.49
C ASN A 65 -0.34 -4.95 -2.03
N THR A 66 -1.06 -3.86 -1.84
CA THR A 66 -0.76 -2.53 -2.36
C THR A 66 0.06 -1.74 -1.33
N ASN A 67 1.06 -0.99 -1.78
CA ASN A 67 1.72 0.02 -0.97
C ASN A 67 0.84 1.28 -0.95
N LEU A 68 0.19 1.54 0.20
CA LEU A 68 -0.69 2.67 0.47
C LEU A 68 -0.11 3.60 1.55
N GLN A 69 1.20 3.56 1.75
CA GLN A 69 1.84 4.39 2.77
C GLN A 69 1.56 5.88 2.49
N ARG A 70 1.16 6.62 3.54
CA ARG A 70 0.85 8.06 3.49
C ARG A 70 -0.22 8.44 2.47
N VAL A 71 -1.03 7.49 2.02
CA VAL A 71 -2.17 7.77 1.15
C VAL A 71 -3.26 8.53 1.90
N SER A 72 -4.02 9.38 1.20
CA SER A 72 -5.20 10.02 1.77
C SER A 72 -6.48 9.39 1.22
N PHE A 73 -7.25 8.72 2.08
CA PHE A 73 -8.60 8.23 1.84
C PHE A 73 -9.66 9.05 2.58
N PHE A 74 -9.37 10.32 2.89
CA PHE A 74 -10.30 11.15 3.64
C PHE A 74 -11.71 11.15 3.03
N GLY A 75 -12.68 10.65 3.78
CA GLY A 75 -14.09 10.54 3.36
C GLY A 75 -14.35 9.56 2.20
N ALA A 76 -13.39 8.72 1.83
CA ALA A 76 -13.56 7.73 0.76
C ALA A 76 -14.55 6.61 1.14
N ASN A 77 -15.19 6.03 0.15
CA ASN A 77 -16.03 4.85 0.33
C ASN A 77 -15.28 3.59 -0.10
N LEU A 78 -14.76 2.86 0.89
CA LEU A 78 -14.05 1.58 0.76
C LEU A 78 -14.94 0.39 1.20
N GLU A 79 -16.27 0.55 1.17
CA GLU A 79 -17.18 -0.51 1.55
C GLU A 79 -16.93 -1.78 0.73
N SER A 80 -16.71 -2.90 1.43
CA SER A 80 -16.40 -4.21 0.83
C SER A 80 -15.12 -4.22 -0.05
N ALA A 81 -14.24 -3.24 0.06
CA ALA A 81 -12.96 -3.26 -0.63
C ALA A 81 -12.03 -4.35 -0.04
N ASN A 82 -11.18 -4.92 -0.89
CA ASN A 82 -10.14 -5.85 -0.46
C ASN A 82 -8.82 -5.10 -0.23
N LEU A 83 -8.41 -5.01 1.03
CA LEU A 83 -7.16 -4.40 1.51
C LEU A 83 -6.23 -5.45 2.15
N GLU A 84 -6.41 -6.72 1.80
CA GLU A 84 -5.61 -7.81 2.34
C GLU A 84 -4.12 -7.59 2.08
N ASN A 85 -3.29 -7.70 3.13
CA ASN A 85 -1.84 -7.45 3.09
C ASN A 85 -1.45 -6.03 2.58
N ALA A 86 -2.35 -5.06 2.57
CA ALA A 86 -2.01 -3.70 2.17
C ALA A 86 -1.21 -2.98 3.26
N ASP A 87 -0.26 -2.14 2.86
CA ASP A 87 0.50 -1.29 3.78
C ASP A 87 -0.10 0.13 3.79
N LEU A 88 -0.85 0.43 4.86
CA LEU A 88 -1.48 1.73 5.12
C LEU A 88 -0.72 2.55 6.18
N THR A 89 0.58 2.31 6.34
CA THR A 89 1.39 3.03 7.32
C THR A 89 1.28 4.54 7.12
N ASN A 90 0.90 5.27 8.19
CA ASN A 90 0.67 6.71 8.19
C ASN A 90 -0.41 7.18 7.20
N ALA A 91 -1.33 6.32 6.77
CA ALA A 91 -2.43 6.71 5.90
C ALA A 91 -3.48 7.55 6.65
N VAL A 92 -4.18 8.41 5.91
CA VAL A 92 -5.34 9.15 6.43
C VAL A 92 -6.61 8.45 5.96
N VAL A 93 -7.24 7.70 6.85
CA VAL A 93 -8.53 7.03 6.58
C VAL A 93 -9.68 7.70 7.35
N ASP A 94 -9.43 8.88 7.95
CA ASP A 94 -10.45 9.61 8.70
C ASP A 94 -11.72 9.83 7.87
N SER A 95 -12.87 9.62 8.49
CA SER A 95 -14.19 9.71 7.86
C SER A 95 -14.41 8.73 6.70
N ALA A 96 -13.49 7.80 6.43
CA ALA A 96 -13.67 6.77 5.42
C ALA A 96 -14.66 5.69 5.87
N ARG A 97 -15.28 5.03 4.90
CA ARG A 97 -16.15 3.88 5.13
C ARG A 97 -15.43 2.59 4.78
N LEU A 98 -14.98 1.84 5.78
CA LEU A 98 -14.38 0.51 5.68
C LEU A 98 -15.36 -0.60 6.08
N THR A 99 -16.66 -0.33 6.04
CA THR A 99 -17.70 -1.30 6.38
C THR A 99 -17.57 -2.54 5.51
N ARG A 100 -17.43 -3.73 6.12
CA ARG A 100 -17.21 -5.01 5.44
C ARG A 100 -15.94 -5.10 4.59
N ALA A 101 -15.00 -4.19 4.73
CA ALA A 101 -13.71 -4.28 4.04
C ALA A 101 -12.89 -5.46 4.57
N ASN A 102 -12.07 -6.06 3.72
CA ASN A 102 -11.10 -7.06 4.12
C ASN A 102 -9.76 -6.38 4.42
N LEU A 103 -9.41 -6.28 5.71
CA LEU A 103 -8.14 -5.77 6.21
C LEU A 103 -7.24 -6.89 6.76
N HIS A 104 -7.47 -8.15 6.34
CA HIS A 104 -6.66 -9.29 6.79
C HIS A 104 -5.18 -9.02 6.56
N ASN A 105 -4.38 -9.09 7.63
CA ASN A 105 -2.94 -8.82 7.61
C ASN A 105 -2.54 -7.41 7.13
N ALA A 106 -3.44 -6.45 7.03
CA ALA A 106 -3.09 -5.08 6.66
C ALA A 106 -2.25 -4.41 7.76
N ILE A 107 -1.40 -3.45 7.38
CA ILE A 107 -0.61 -2.65 8.32
C ILE A 107 -1.19 -1.25 8.33
N LEU A 108 -1.69 -0.80 9.49
CA LEU A 108 -2.26 0.54 9.68
C LEU A 108 -1.39 1.40 10.63
N GLU A 109 -0.15 1.01 10.90
CA GLU A 109 0.73 1.69 11.86
C GLU A 109 0.73 3.22 11.65
N GLY A 110 0.41 3.98 12.71
CA GLY A 110 0.36 5.44 12.70
C GLY A 110 -0.76 6.05 11.86
N ALA A 111 -1.72 5.27 11.39
CA ALA A 111 -2.80 5.80 10.56
C ALA A 111 -3.78 6.67 11.36
N PHE A 112 -4.41 7.64 10.68
CA PHE A 112 -5.44 8.52 11.24
C PHE A 112 -6.82 7.98 10.87
N ALA A 113 -7.57 7.44 11.87
CA ALA A 113 -8.83 6.73 11.66
C ALA A 113 -9.95 7.20 12.60
N THR A 114 -9.94 8.47 13.05
CA THR A 114 -10.79 8.97 14.14
C THR A 114 -12.28 8.77 13.90
N ASN A 115 -12.79 9.02 12.69
CA ASN A 115 -14.21 8.89 12.33
C ASN A 115 -14.46 7.77 11.32
N THR A 116 -13.55 6.82 11.22
CA THR A 116 -13.62 5.71 10.28
C THR A 116 -14.68 4.70 10.70
N LYS A 117 -15.41 4.14 9.73
CA LYS A 117 -16.45 3.13 9.95
C LYS A 117 -15.89 1.75 9.60
N PHE A 118 -15.71 0.88 10.61
CA PHE A 118 -15.16 -0.47 10.47
C PHE A 118 -16.22 -1.58 10.63
N GLU A 119 -17.51 -1.27 10.69
CA GLU A 119 -18.54 -2.26 10.96
C GLU A 119 -18.46 -3.46 10.00
N GLY A 120 -18.27 -4.65 10.57
CA GLY A 120 -18.13 -5.91 9.81
C GLY A 120 -16.85 -6.06 9.00
N ALA A 121 -15.86 -5.20 9.19
CA ALA A 121 -14.54 -5.38 8.57
C ALA A 121 -13.83 -6.61 9.14
N ASN A 122 -13.13 -7.34 8.28
CA ASN A 122 -12.21 -8.39 8.71
C ASN A 122 -10.86 -7.77 9.06
N ILE A 123 -10.48 -7.81 10.34
CA ILE A 123 -9.22 -7.24 10.85
C ILE A 123 -8.27 -8.31 11.38
N GLU A 124 -8.49 -9.59 11.07
CA GLU A 124 -7.63 -10.68 11.52
C GLU A 124 -6.20 -10.46 11.06
N GLY A 125 -5.23 -10.49 11.98
CA GLY A 125 -3.82 -10.24 11.67
C GLY A 125 -3.49 -8.79 11.29
N ALA A 126 -4.43 -7.86 11.35
CA ALA A 126 -4.14 -6.45 11.06
C ALA A 126 -3.35 -5.80 12.21
N ASP A 127 -2.43 -4.92 11.85
CA ASP A 127 -1.58 -4.17 12.79
C ASP A 127 -2.11 -2.74 12.96
N PHE A 128 -2.57 -2.41 14.16
CA PHE A 128 -3.11 -1.10 14.54
C PHE A 128 -2.16 -0.29 15.44
N THR A 129 -0.87 -0.59 15.43
CA THR A 129 0.10 0.15 16.26
C THR A 129 -0.03 1.65 16.02
N ASP A 130 -0.19 2.41 17.11
CA ASP A 130 -0.26 3.88 17.12
C ASP A 130 -1.36 4.48 16.21
N VAL A 131 -2.40 3.72 15.87
CA VAL A 131 -3.55 4.24 15.11
C VAL A 131 -4.37 5.18 15.98
N LEU A 132 -4.69 6.36 15.47
CA LEU A 132 -5.60 7.28 16.15
C LEU A 132 -7.05 6.84 15.95
N LEU A 133 -7.61 6.14 16.94
CA LEU A 133 -8.99 5.67 17.00
C LEU A 133 -9.78 6.39 18.09
N ARG A 134 -11.09 6.46 17.92
CA ARG A 134 -12.00 6.77 19.03
C ARG A 134 -12.16 5.54 19.91
N LYS A 135 -12.30 5.74 21.22
CA LYS A 135 -12.41 4.64 22.19
C LYS A 135 -13.59 3.68 21.88
N ASP A 136 -14.73 4.23 21.47
CA ASP A 136 -15.90 3.42 21.12
C ASP A 136 -15.69 2.54 19.87
N VAL A 137 -14.80 2.93 18.96
CA VAL A 137 -14.39 2.15 17.78
C VAL A 137 -13.39 1.08 18.18
N GLU A 138 -12.37 1.45 18.97
CA GLU A 138 -11.37 0.54 19.50
C GLU A 138 -12.02 -0.62 20.28
N ASP A 139 -12.97 -0.34 21.18
CA ASP A 139 -13.69 -1.35 21.96
C ASP A 139 -14.45 -2.34 21.05
N LYS A 140 -15.05 -1.86 19.96
CA LYS A 140 -15.71 -2.73 18.97
C LYS A 140 -14.73 -3.59 18.19
N LEU A 141 -13.58 -3.04 17.81
CA LEU A 141 -12.54 -3.79 17.13
C LEU A 141 -11.92 -4.85 18.05
N CYS A 142 -11.71 -4.52 19.33
CA CYS A 142 -11.23 -5.48 20.33
C CYS A 142 -12.13 -6.71 20.49
N ALA A 143 -13.44 -6.55 20.29
CA ALA A 143 -14.38 -7.68 20.38
C ALA A 143 -14.16 -8.74 19.29
N VAL A 144 -13.54 -8.37 18.16
CA VAL A 144 -13.31 -9.27 17.01
C VAL A 144 -11.83 -9.44 16.66
N ALA A 145 -10.94 -8.71 17.33
CA ALA A 145 -9.51 -8.73 17.10
C ALA A 145 -8.89 -10.09 17.42
N LYS A 146 -8.12 -10.63 16.50
CA LYS A 146 -7.36 -11.88 16.62
C LYS A 146 -6.28 -11.96 15.55
N GLY A 147 -5.35 -12.88 15.76
CA GLY A 147 -4.27 -13.15 14.80
C GLY A 147 -3.06 -12.24 14.97
N THR A 148 -1.98 -12.64 14.33
CA THR A 148 -0.68 -11.96 14.35
C THR A 148 -0.31 -11.54 12.94
N ASN A 149 0.11 -10.30 12.76
CA ASN A 149 0.54 -9.80 11.45
C ASN A 149 1.80 -10.55 10.97
N PRO A 150 1.79 -11.16 9.78
CA PRO A 150 2.92 -11.97 9.32
C PRO A 150 4.17 -11.13 8.96
N VAL A 151 4.02 -9.83 8.73
CA VAL A 151 5.12 -8.92 8.36
C VAL A 151 5.72 -8.28 9.59
N THR A 152 4.89 -7.73 10.50
CA THR A 152 5.35 -7.01 11.68
C THR A 152 5.58 -7.92 12.89
N GLY A 153 4.99 -9.12 12.89
CA GLY A 153 5.03 -10.07 14.00
C GLY A 153 4.20 -9.64 15.22
N ARG A 154 3.39 -8.57 15.10
CA ARG A 154 2.59 -8.02 16.20
C ARG A 154 1.19 -8.63 16.22
N ASP A 155 0.66 -8.90 17.42
CA ASP A 155 -0.71 -9.40 17.60
C ASP A 155 -1.72 -8.27 17.46
N THR A 156 -2.84 -8.52 16.75
CA THR A 156 -3.87 -7.51 16.51
C THR A 156 -4.48 -6.94 17.79
N ARG A 157 -4.69 -7.80 18.83
CA ARG A 157 -5.24 -7.34 20.11
C ARG A 157 -4.27 -6.46 20.88
N GLU A 158 -2.95 -6.80 20.82
CA GLU A 158 -1.91 -6.01 21.48
C GLU A 158 -1.79 -4.63 20.85
N THR A 159 -1.84 -4.55 19.51
CA THR A 159 -1.73 -3.28 18.77
C THR A 159 -2.95 -2.37 18.94
N LEU A 160 -4.11 -2.93 19.32
CA LEU A 160 -5.33 -2.20 19.67
C LEU A 160 -5.43 -1.89 21.18
N TYR A 161 -4.41 -2.25 21.97
CA TYR A 161 -4.42 -2.10 23.43
C TYR A 161 -5.66 -2.72 24.10
N CYS A 162 -6.12 -3.84 23.57
CA CYS A 162 -7.30 -4.54 24.10
C CYS A 162 -7.06 -5.08 25.52
N PRO A 163 -8.04 -4.99 26.44
CA PRO A 163 -7.97 -5.55 27.78
C PRO A 163 -7.91 -7.09 27.77
#